data_1a8749b19af7e668f93a0ed74d14b9e7
#
_entry.id   1a8749b19af7e668f93a0ed74d14b9e7
#
_cell.length_a   1.000
_cell.length_b   1.000
_cell.length_c   1.000
_cell.angle_alpha   90.00
_cell.angle_beta   90.00
_cell.angle_gamma   90.00
#
_symmetry.space_group_name_H-M   'P 1'
#
loop_
_entity.id
_entity.type
_entity.pdbx_description
1 polymer ?
#
loop_
_entity_poly.entity_id
_entity_poly.type
_entity_poly.pdbx_seq_one_letter_code
_entity_poly.pdbx_strand_id
1 'polypeptide(L)' 'MVAVKIPADLWEEDTEAVITTWLVGDGGTVNEGQLIAEIMVEKVQHEVRAPASGTIKISQQAEAVVAKGGEIGTIT' A
#
# COMPACT_ATOMS: atom_id res chain seq x y z
N MET A 1 8.01 7.74 12.31
CA MET A 1 7.73 6.61 11.43
C MET A 1 6.22 6.44 11.27
N VAL A 2 5.76 6.36 10.03
CA VAL A 2 4.33 6.21 9.72
C VAL A 2 4.15 4.90 8.97
N ALA A 3 3.24 4.05 9.44
CA ALA A 3 2.95 2.80 8.76
C ALA A 3 2.08 3.05 7.53
N VAL A 4 2.43 2.42 6.41
CA VAL A 4 1.62 2.43 5.20
C VAL A 4 0.76 1.17 5.24
N LYS A 5 -0.53 1.35 5.45
CA LYS A 5 -1.46 0.23 5.57
C LYS A 5 -2.51 0.29 4.48
N ILE A 6 -3.00 -0.88 4.10
CA ILE A 6 -4.16 -0.94 3.22
C ILE A 6 -5.37 -0.49 4.03
N PRO A 7 -6.11 0.54 3.57
CA PRO A 7 -7.29 1.01 4.31
C PRO A 7 -8.29 -0.12 4.51
N ALA A 8 -8.74 -0.31 5.74
CA ALA A 8 -9.65 -1.41 6.07
C ALA A 8 -11.06 -1.17 5.57
N ASP A 9 -11.37 0.05 5.15
CA ASP A 9 -12.71 0.45 4.69
C ASP A 9 -12.82 0.55 3.16
N LEU A 10 -11.80 0.13 2.40
CA LEU A 10 -11.88 0.14 0.93
C LEU A 10 -12.88 -0.89 0.40
N TRP A 11 -13.09 -1.96 1.13
CA TRP A 11 -14.08 -2.98 0.78
C TRP A 11 -14.62 -3.59 2.07
N GLU A 12 -15.80 -4.15 1.98
CA GLU A 12 -16.50 -4.67 3.16
C GLU A 12 -16.19 -6.13 3.46
N GLU A 13 -15.80 -6.87 2.44
CA GLU A 13 -15.54 -8.30 2.58
C GLU A 13 -14.20 -8.56 3.23
N ASP A 14 -14.07 -9.70 3.85
CA ASP A 14 -12.85 -10.11 4.54
C ASP A 14 -11.86 -10.79 3.59
N THR A 15 -11.78 -10.26 2.38
CA THR A 15 -10.94 -10.79 1.30
C THR A 15 -9.56 -10.13 1.35
N GLU A 16 -8.54 -10.92 1.12
CA GLU A 16 -7.18 -10.42 1.05
C GLU A 16 -6.93 -9.68 -0.27
N ALA A 17 -6.00 -8.74 -0.23
CA ALA A 17 -5.59 -7.98 -1.40
C ALA A 17 -4.26 -8.49 -1.93
N VAL A 18 -4.04 -8.31 -3.23
CA VAL A 18 -2.75 -8.60 -3.84
C VAL A 18 -2.16 -7.27 -4.33
N ILE A 19 -0.91 -7.00 -3.97
CA ILE A 19 -0.23 -5.81 -4.47
C ILE A 19 0.12 -6.07 -5.94
N THR A 20 -0.50 -5.32 -6.84
CA THR A 20 -0.27 -5.52 -8.28
C THR A 20 1.00 -4.82 -8.75
N THR A 21 1.26 -3.63 -8.23
CA THR A 21 2.48 -2.90 -8.58
C THR A 21 2.82 -1.86 -7.53
N TRP A 22 4.11 -1.60 -7.38
CA TRP A 22 4.63 -0.46 -6.63
C TRP A 22 5.04 0.62 -7.63
N LEU A 23 4.59 1.84 -7.38
CA LEU A 23 4.90 2.99 -8.24
C LEU A 23 6.13 3.77 -7.76
N VAL A 24 6.66 3.39 -6.60
CA VAL A 24 7.88 3.98 -6.03
C VAL A 24 8.83 2.86 -5.63
N GLY A 25 10.11 3.16 -5.60
CA GLY A 25 11.11 2.19 -5.16
C GLY A 25 11.33 2.24 -3.66
N ASP A 26 11.83 1.14 -3.11
CA ASP A 26 12.23 1.06 -1.71
C ASP A 26 13.34 2.09 -1.44
N GLY A 27 13.15 2.89 -0.41
CA GLY A 27 14.05 3.99 -0.10
C GLY A 27 13.79 5.27 -0.88
N GLY A 28 12.75 5.29 -1.71
CA GLY A 28 12.38 6.48 -2.47
C GLY A 28 11.66 7.52 -1.64
N THR A 29 11.67 8.76 -2.13
CA THR A 29 10.97 9.86 -1.47
C THR A 29 9.53 9.93 -1.96
N VAL A 30 8.59 10.06 -1.04
CA VAL A 30 7.17 10.17 -1.34
C VAL A 30 6.59 11.40 -0.68
N ASN A 31 5.49 11.90 -1.25
CA ASN A 31 4.73 13.01 -0.68
C ASN A 31 3.37 12.52 -0.21
N GLU A 32 2.85 13.14 0.84
CA GLU A 32 1.53 12.81 1.35
C GLU A 32 0.48 12.92 0.25
N GLY A 33 -0.36 11.89 0.11
CA GLY A 33 -1.38 11.84 -0.93
C GLY A 33 -0.89 11.33 -2.27
N GLN A 34 0.40 11.09 -2.42
CA GLN A 34 0.96 10.56 -3.65
C GLN A 34 0.54 9.10 -3.83
N LEU A 35 0.18 8.73 -5.07
CA LEU A 35 -0.12 7.34 -5.40
C LEU A 35 1.19 6.53 -5.38
N ILE A 36 1.29 5.56 -4.49
CA ILE A 36 2.53 4.81 -4.27
C ILE A 36 2.43 3.35 -4.66
N ALA A 37 1.23 2.79 -4.65
CA ALA A 37 1.05 1.38 -5.00
C ALA A 37 -0.37 1.15 -5.49
N GLU A 38 -0.55 0.04 -6.18
CA GLU A 38 -1.87 -0.41 -6.60
C GLU A 38 -2.09 -1.83 -6.08
N ILE A 39 -3.28 -2.09 -5.60
CA ILE A 39 -3.67 -3.39 -5.08
C ILE A 39 -4.93 -3.85 -5.79
N MET A 40 -5.15 -5.16 -5.78
CA MET A 40 -6.35 -5.73 -6.37
C MET A 40 -7.05 -6.63 -5.34
N VAL A 41 -8.34 -6.41 -5.17
CA VAL A 41 -9.19 -7.26 -4.34
C VAL A 41 -10.16 -7.95 -5.28
N GLU A 42 -10.04 -9.25 -5.43
CA GLU A 42 -10.77 -10.04 -6.42
C GLU A 42 -10.53 -9.48 -7.83
N LYS A 43 -11.47 -8.77 -8.40
CA LYS A 43 -11.31 -8.18 -9.75
C LYS A 43 -11.37 -6.66 -9.70
N VAL A 44 -11.32 -6.09 -8.50
CA VAL A 44 -11.43 -4.64 -8.31
C VAL A 44 -10.08 -4.09 -7.91
N GLN A 45 -9.58 -3.13 -8.68
CA GLN A 45 -8.32 -2.47 -8.39
C GLN A 45 -8.53 -1.26 -7.49
N HIS A 46 -7.66 -1.13 -6.49
CA HIS A 46 -7.67 0.00 -5.56
C HIS A 46 -6.31 0.67 -5.55
N GLU A 47 -6.31 1.96 -5.25
CA GLU A 47 -5.08 2.73 -5.15
C GLU A 47 -4.67 2.89 -3.70
N VAL A 48 -3.35 2.85 -3.46
CA VAL A 48 -2.79 3.11 -2.13
C VAL A 48 -1.99 4.40 -2.22
N ARG A 49 -2.32 5.35 -1.35
CA ARG A 49 -1.67 6.66 -1.31
C ARG A 49 -0.82 6.79 -0.05
N ALA A 50 0.23 7.59 -0.15
CA ALA A 50 1.12 7.82 0.98
C ALA A 50 0.38 8.58 2.09
N PRO A 51 0.42 8.08 3.34
CA PRO A 51 -0.21 8.78 4.47
C PRO A 51 0.62 9.94 4.99
N ALA A 52 1.85 10.08 4.54
CA ALA A 52 2.75 11.15 4.97
C ALA A 52 3.85 11.34 3.94
N SER A 53 4.61 12.43 4.06
CA SER A 53 5.78 12.69 3.23
C SER A 53 7.02 12.16 3.92
N GLY A 54 7.97 11.66 3.16
CA GLY A 54 9.25 11.17 3.68
C GLY A 54 9.84 10.08 2.81
N THR A 55 10.68 9.24 3.40
CA THR A 55 11.31 8.13 2.72
C THR A 55 10.53 6.86 3.01
N ILE A 56 10.13 6.16 1.95
CA ILE A 56 9.35 4.95 2.09
C ILE A 56 10.25 3.71 2.17
N LYS A 57 9.88 2.81 3.07
CA LYS A 57 10.51 1.50 3.14
C LYS A 57 9.44 0.46 2.87
N ILE A 58 9.64 -0.34 1.83
CA ILE A 58 8.67 -1.34 1.40
C ILE A 58 8.85 -2.62 2.21
N SER A 59 7.76 -3.05 2.88
CA SER A 59 7.76 -4.29 3.66
C SER A 59 7.24 -5.47 2.85
N GLN A 60 6.28 -5.21 1.95
CA GLN A 60 5.68 -6.24 1.11
C GLN A 60 5.93 -5.90 -0.34
N GLN A 61 6.45 -6.85 -1.09
CA GLN A 61 6.79 -6.64 -2.48
C GLN A 61 5.58 -6.80 -3.40
N ALA A 62 5.75 -6.45 -4.67
CA ALA A 62 4.71 -6.69 -5.67
C ALA A 62 4.34 -8.17 -5.70
N GLU A 63 3.08 -8.45 -5.98
CA GLU A 63 2.50 -9.80 -5.99
C GLU A 63 2.29 -10.42 -4.61
N ALA A 64 2.67 -9.71 -3.54
CA ALA A 64 2.41 -10.19 -2.18
C ALA A 64 0.93 -10.12 -1.86
N VAL A 65 0.45 -11.09 -1.11
CA VAL A 65 -0.92 -11.13 -0.62
C VAL A 65 -0.95 -10.51 0.76
N VAL A 66 -1.79 -9.50 0.94
CA VAL A 66 -1.86 -8.75 2.19
C VAL A 66 -3.29 -8.72 2.68
N ALA A 67 -3.48 -8.96 3.96
CA ALA A 67 -4.79 -8.93 4.58
C ALA A 67 -5.30 -7.49 4.66
N LYS A 68 -6.62 -7.34 4.73
CA LYS A 68 -7.28 -6.06 4.92
C LYS A 68 -6.73 -5.34 6.16
N GLY A 69 -6.32 -4.11 6.00
CA GLY A 69 -5.68 -3.35 7.07
C GLY A 69 -4.21 -3.70 7.32
N GLY A 70 -3.64 -4.57 6.49
CA GLY A 70 -2.25 -5.00 6.64
C GLY A 70 -1.25 -3.91 6.29
N GLU A 71 -0.09 -3.95 6.94
CA GLU A 71 1.00 -3.01 6.68
C GLU A 71 1.81 -3.47 5.47
N ILE A 72 2.03 -2.56 4.53
CA ILE A 72 2.80 -2.85 3.32
C ILE A 72 4.12 -2.08 3.27
N GLY A 73 4.32 -1.14 4.15
CA GLY A 73 5.55 -0.36 4.22
C GLY A 73 5.51 0.64 5.36
N THR A 74 6.58 1.42 5.47
CA THR A 74 6.68 2.51 6.45
C THR A 74 7.30 3.73 5.80
N ILE A 75 6.99 4.91 6.34
CA ILE A 75 7.56 6.18 5.89
C ILE A 75 8.25 6.84 7.08
N THR A 76 9.48 7.25 6.89
CA THR A 76 10.27 7.92 7.93
C THR A 76 10.68 9.32 7.52
#